data_51571553752d971fcfa4bfd163fbf6fe
#
_entry.id   51571553752d971fcfa4bfd163fbf6fe
#
_cell.length_a   1.000
_cell.length_b   1.000
_cell.length_c   1.000
_cell.angle_alpha   90.00
_cell.angle_beta   90.00
_cell.angle_gamma   90.00
#
_symmetry.space_group_name_H-M   'P 1'
#
loop_
_entity.id
_entity.type
_entity.pdbx_description
1 polymer ?
#
loop_
_entity_poly.entity_id
_entity_poly.type
_entity_poly.pdbx_seq_one_letter_code
_entity_poly.pdbx_strand_id
1 'polypeptide(L)'
;MEMVAAIVHQLTRNLKEDQIKDPPFAAYFVDHTTGVYPTAASGFPWSAGSIQSTGDVIADLTEDLAAEQKARLTYDNILRLSDDPDVNNVIRFLREREIVHFQRFGECLRLCKEKMDAKNVYLTNPAFDAPTAAPLTQG
;
A
#
# COMPACT_ATOMS: atom_id res chain seq x y z
N MET A 1 -2.06 -2.82 -9.82
CA MET A 1 -1.45 -1.63 -10.46
C MET A 1 -1.79 -1.52 -11.95
N GLU A 2 -1.57 -2.56 -12.76
CA GLU A 2 -1.84 -2.55 -14.22
C GLU A 2 -3.29 -2.15 -14.58
N MET A 3 -4.29 -2.69 -13.88
CA MET A 3 -5.69 -2.35 -14.15
C MET A 3 -5.99 -0.86 -13.93
N VAL A 4 -5.47 -0.27 -12.86
CA VAL A 4 -5.63 1.17 -12.59
C VAL A 4 -4.91 2.00 -13.65
N ALA A 5 -3.69 1.61 -14.02
CA ALA A 5 -2.94 2.28 -15.08
C ALA A 5 -3.68 2.21 -16.43
N ALA A 6 -4.31 1.07 -16.76
CA ALA A 6 -5.10 0.92 -17.98
C ALA A 6 -6.34 1.81 -17.98
N ILE A 7 -7.06 1.94 -16.85
CA ILE A 7 -8.19 2.87 -16.72
C ILE A 7 -7.70 4.31 -16.95
N VAL A 8 -6.66 4.74 -16.23
CA VAL A 8 -6.11 6.09 -16.37
C VAL A 8 -5.70 6.38 -17.80
N HIS A 9 -5.00 5.43 -18.46
CA HIS A 9 -4.63 5.57 -19.86
C HIS A 9 -5.84 5.74 -20.77
N GLN A 10 -6.88 4.90 -20.61
CA GLN A 10 -8.08 4.98 -21.44
C GLN A 10 -8.86 6.28 -21.24
N LEU A 11 -8.95 6.77 -20.01
CA LEU A 11 -9.62 8.03 -19.70
C LEU A 11 -8.84 9.25 -20.22
N THR A 12 -7.53 9.17 -20.32
CA THR A 12 -6.67 10.33 -20.61
C THR A 12 -6.08 10.33 -22.02
N ARG A 13 -6.12 9.23 -22.76
CA ARG A 13 -5.47 9.08 -24.09
C ARG A 13 -5.94 10.08 -25.16
N ASN A 14 -7.15 10.64 -25.01
CA ASN A 14 -7.73 11.57 -25.95
C ASN A 14 -7.74 13.02 -25.44
N LEU A 15 -7.15 13.28 -24.26
CA LEU A 15 -7.03 14.64 -23.74
C LEU A 15 -6.08 15.45 -24.64
N LYS A 16 -6.48 16.68 -24.94
CA LYS A 16 -5.64 17.63 -25.66
C LYS A 16 -4.69 18.32 -24.69
N GLU A 17 -3.62 18.86 -25.23
CA GLU A 17 -2.57 19.52 -24.44
C GLU A 17 -3.11 20.69 -23.59
N ASP A 18 -4.01 21.50 -24.12
CA ASP A 18 -4.70 22.56 -23.40
C ASP A 18 -5.50 22.03 -22.22
N GLN A 19 -6.22 20.90 -22.37
CA GLN A 19 -6.96 20.25 -21.29
C GLN A 19 -6.04 19.67 -20.21
N ILE A 20 -4.88 19.15 -20.58
CA ILE A 20 -3.89 18.61 -19.61
C ILE A 20 -3.27 19.74 -18.79
N LYS A 21 -3.05 20.91 -19.39
CA LYS A 21 -2.43 22.08 -18.74
C LYS A 21 -3.39 22.85 -17.84
N ASP A 22 -4.69 22.67 -18.01
CA ASP A 22 -5.71 23.36 -17.22
C ASP A 22 -6.10 22.59 -15.94
N PRO A 23 -6.43 23.26 -14.83
CA PRO A 23 -7.08 22.61 -13.70
C PRO A 23 -8.40 21.94 -14.13
N PRO A 24 -8.72 20.74 -13.60
CA PRO A 24 -8.05 20.04 -12.51
C PRO A 24 -6.93 19.08 -12.92
N PHE A 25 -6.63 18.91 -14.21
CA PHE A 25 -5.72 17.86 -14.68
C PHE A 25 -4.24 18.22 -14.53
N ALA A 26 -3.87 19.50 -14.53
CA ALA A 26 -2.49 19.95 -14.43
C ALA A 26 -1.70 19.33 -13.26
N ALA A 27 -2.37 19.04 -12.13
CA ALA A 27 -1.73 18.42 -10.98
C ALA A 27 -1.29 16.97 -11.20
N TYR A 28 -1.77 16.31 -12.24
CA TYR A 28 -1.52 14.90 -12.53
C TYR A 28 -0.55 14.65 -13.67
N PHE A 29 0.02 15.72 -14.24
CA PHE A 29 0.93 15.64 -15.36
C PHE A 29 2.14 16.56 -15.17
N VAL A 30 3.28 16.12 -15.71
CA VAL A 30 4.49 16.93 -15.85
C VAL A 30 4.68 17.24 -17.33
N ASP A 31 4.77 18.52 -17.68
CA ASP A 31 5.04 19.02 -19.02
C ASP A 31 6.54 19.27 -19.19
N HIS A 32 7.16 18.48 -20.07
CA HIS A 32 8.56 18.63 -20.48
C HIS A 32 8.69 19.28 -21.88
N THR A 33 7.69 20.01 -22.32
CA THR A 33 7.59 20.71 -23.63
C THR A 33 7.43 19.78 -24.84
N THR A 34 8.26 18.77 -24.97
CA THR A 34 8.20 17.75 -26.05
C THR A 34 7.53 16.46 -25.63
N GLY A 35 7.20 16.32 -24.37
CA GLY A 35 6.50 15.17 -23.82
C GLY A 35 5.80 15.53 -22.51
N VAL A 36 4.58 15.00 -22.34
CA VAL A 36 3.77 15.17 -21.15
C VAL A 36 3.58 13.82 -20.49
N TYR A 37 3.91 13.70 -19.20
CA TYR A 37 3.92 12.43 -18.48
C TYR A 37 3.06 12.49 -17.24
N PRO A 38 2.32 11.39 -16.90
CA PRO A 38 1.61 11.30 -15.65
C PRO A 38 2.54 11.41 -14.44
N THR A 39 2.07 12.09 -13.40
CA THR A 39 2.77 12.18 -12.11
C THR A 39 1.79 12.02 -10.95
N ALA A 40 2.30 11.70 -9.77
CA ALA A 40 1.50 11.78 -8.56
C ALA A 40 1.14 13.25 -8.27
N ALA A 41 -0.12 13.52 -7.92
CA ALA A 41 -0.58 14.89 -7.61
C ALA A 41 0.18 15.54 -6.46
N SER A 42 0.73 14.74 -5.52
CA SER A 42 1.60 15.22 -4.45
C SER A 42 2.99 15.68 -4.92
N GLY A 43 3.37 15.36 -6.17
CA GLY A 43 4.71 15.59 -6.69
C GLY A 43 5.80 14.70 -6.07
N PHE A 44 5.44 13.76 -5.21
CA PHE A 44 6.40 12.86 -4.55
C PHE A 44 6.79 11.72 -5.49
N PRO A 45 8.06 11.60 -5.90
CA PRO A 45 8.51 10.50 -6.75
C PRO A 45 8.57 9.20 -5.96
N TRP A 46 8.59 8.06 -6.65
CA TRP A 46 8.86 6.80 -5.99
C TRP A 46 10.21 6.81 -5.28
N SER A 47 10.23 6.33 -4.05
CA SER A 47 11.45 6.22 -3.24
C SER A 47 11.39 4.96 -2.39
N ALA A 48 12.49 4.22 -2.33
CA ALA A 48 12.63 3.08 -1.42
C ALA A 48 12.51 3.51 0.06
N GLY A 49 12.78 4.77 0.37
CA GLY A 49 12.59 5.34 1.72
C GLY A 49 11.14 5.38 2.20
N SER A 50 10.16 5.21 1.29
CA SER A 50 8.74 5.11 1.66
C SER A 50 8.26 3.67 1.95
N ILE A 51 9.13 2.68 1.77
CA ILE A 51 8.84 1.29 2.14
C ILE A 51 8.96 1.18 3.67
N GLN A 52 7.87 0.76 4.29
CA GLN A 52 7.75 0.73 5.77
C GLN A 52 7.89 -0.67 6.37
N SER A 53 8.37 -1.65 5.59
CA SER A 53 8.63 -2.98 6.13
C SER A 53 9.69 -2.93 7.22
N THR A 54 9.38 -3.53 8.36
CA THR A 54 10.26 -3.54 9.54
C THR A 54 11.06 -4.84 9.67
N GLY A 55 10.60 -5.91 8.99
CA GLY A 55 11.12 -7.27 9.18
C GLY A 55 10.51 -8.00 10.38
N ASP A 56 9.67 -7.35 11.17
CA ASP A 56 8.84 -8.01 12.18
C ASP A 56 7.54 -8.49 11.53
N VAL A 57 7.35 -9.81 11.49
CA VAL A 57 6.22 -10.42 10.78
C VAL A 57 4.86 -10.02 11.34
N ILE A 58 4.77 -9.76 12.64
CA ILE A 58 3.51 -9.37 13.29
C ILE A 58 3.18 -7.91 12.98
N ALA A 59 4.19 -7.03 13.07
CA ALA A 59 4.04 -5.62 12.73
C ALA A 59 3.69 -5.45 11.24
N ASP A 60 4.46 -6.07 10.36
CA ASP A 60 4.27 -5.94 8.91
C ASP A 60 2.90 -6.48 8.45
N LEU A 61 2.47 -7.66 8.94
CA LEU A 61 1.13 -8.20 8.62
C LEU A 61 -0.02 -7.37 9.22
N THR A 62 0.20 -6.71 10.35
CA THR A 62 -0.81 -5.82 10.93
C THR A 62 -0.99 -4.56 10.09
N GLU A 63 0.11 -3.99 9.59
CA GLU A 63 0.08 -2.87 8.65
C GLU A 63 -0.54 -3.26 7.31
N ASP A 64 -0.23 -4.44 6.78
CA ASP A 64 -0.86 -4.96 5.56
C ASP A 64 -2.38 -5.07 5.71
N LEU A 65 -2.89 -5.59 6.84
CA LEU A 65 -4.33 -5.63 7.12
C LEU A 65 -4.95 -4.22 7.12
N ALA A 66 -4.27 -3.26 7.74
CA ALA A 66 -4.73 -1.87 7.76
C ALA A 66 -4.70 -1.25 6.36
N ALA A 67 -3.69 -1.55 5.55
CA ALA A 67 -3.56 -1.06 4.18
C ALA A 67 -4.70 -1.58 3.29
N GLU A 68 -5.04 -2.88 3.37
CA GLU A 68 -6.14 -3.48 2.60
C GLU A 68 -7.50 -2.85 2.96
N GLN A 69 -7.74 -2.55 4.23
CA GLN A 69 -8.96 -1.85 4.65
C GLN A 69 -9.02 -0.41 4.13
N LYS A 70 -7.90 0.31 4.13
CA LYS A 70 -7.81 1.66 3.56
C LYS A 70 -8.03 1.64 2.05
N ALA A 71 -7.45 0.67 1.34
CA ALA A 71 -7.66 0.49 -0.10
C ALA A 71 -9.13 0.21 -0.42
N ARG A 72 -9.78 -0.70 0.31
CA ARG A 72 -11.21 -0.98 0.16
C ARG A 72 -12.07 0.27 0.35
N LEU A 73 -11.79 1.07 1.39
CA LEU A 73 -12.50 2.32 1.64
C LEU A 73 -12.27 3.34 0.52
N THR A 74 -11.06 3.39 -0.03
CA THR A 74 -10.74 4.25 -1.19
C THR A 74 -11.59 3.86 -2.40
N TYR A 75 -11.72 2.57 -2.69
CA TYR A 75 -12.59 2.10 -3.78
C TYR A 75 -14.08 2.40 -3.51
N ASP A 76 -14.57 2.26 -2.28
CA ASP A 76 -15.93 2.66 -1.91
C ASP A 76 -16.15 4.16 -2.17
N ASN A 77 -15.17 5.00 -1.88
CA ASN A 77 -15.25 6.44 -2.16
C ASN A 77 -15.25 6.75 -3.66
N ILE A 78 -14.44 6.05 -4.45
CA ILE A 78 -14.45 6.20 -5.91
C ILE A 78 -15.81 5.81 -6.48
N LEU A 79 -16.37 4.67 -6.06
CA LEU A 79 -17.69 4.20 -6.50
C LEU A 79 -18.82 5.15 -6.13
N ARG A 80 -18.68 5.90 -5.04
CA ARG A 80 -19.65 6.92 -4.63
C ARG A 80 -19.58 8.18 -5.48
N LEU A 81 -18.40 8.49 -6.02
CA LEU A 81 -18.15 9.73 -6.78
C LEU A 81 -18.29 9.54 -8.28
N SER A 82 -18.08 8.34 -8.79
CA SER A 82 -18.09 8.04 -10.23
C SER A 82 -19.45 7.49 -10.64
N ASP A 83 -19.97 8.03 -11.74
CA ASP A 83 -21.15 7.53 -12.47
C ASP A 83 -20.80 6.78 -13.76
N ASP A 84 -19.52 6.70 -14.10
CA ASP A 84 -19.02 5.97 -15.27
C ASP A 84 -19.08 4.45 -15.03
N PRO A 85 -19.86 3.69 -15.82
CA PRO A 85 -20.05 2.25 -15.61
C PRO A 85 -18.78 1.46 -15.88
N ASP A 86 -17.92 1.88 -16.80
CA ASP A 86 -16.70 1.17 -17.16
C ASP A 86 -15.65 1.33 -16.04
N VAL A 87 -15.52 2.51 -15.49
CA VAL A 87 -14.70 2.77 -14.29
C VAL A 87 -15.25 1.94 -13.11
N ASN A 88 -16.54 2.04 -12.85
CA ASN A 88 -17.18 1.41 -11.70
C ASN A 88 -17.08 -0.12 -11.73
N ASN A 89 -17.15 -0.76 -12.89
CA ASN A 89 -17.01 -2.22 -13.01
C ASN A 89 -15.61 -2.67 -12.59
N VAL A 90 -14.57 -1.98 -13.02
CA VAL A 90 -13.18 -2.32 -12.65
C VAL A 90 -12.92 -2.03 -11.18
N ILE A 91 -13.42 -0.91 -10.67
CA ILE A 91 -13.24 -0.56 -9.25
C ILE A 91 -13.98 -1.54 -8.32
N ARG A 92 -15.19 -2.00 -8.68
CA ARG A 92 -15.89 -3.08 -7.93
C ARG A 92 -15.06 -4.35 -7.87
N PHE A 93 -14.48 -4.76 -8.99
CA PHE A 93 -13.60 -5.92 -9.02
C PHE A 93 -12.39 -5.75 -8.09
N LEU A 94 -11.70 -4.61 -8.15
CA LEU A 94 -10.56 -4.32 -7.27
C LEU A 94 -10.98 -4.32 -5.80
N ARG A 95 -12.11 -3.70 -5.48
CA ARG A 95 -12.68 -3.69 -4.13
C ARG A 95 -12.89 -5.11 -3.56
N GLU A 96 -13.44 -6.02 -4.35
CA GLU A 96 -13.62 -7.43 -3.94
C GLU A 96 -12.26 -8.13 -3.72
N ARG A 97 -11.24 -7.75 -4.47
CA ARG A 97 -9.88 -8.25 -4.28
C ARG A 97 -9.32 -7.88 -2.90
N GLU A 98 -9.59 -6.68 -2.40
CA GLU A 98 -9.10 -6.25 -1.09
C GLU A 98 -9.73 -7.05 0.06
N ILE A 99 -10.94 -7.54 -0.09
CA ILE A 99 -11.56 -8.47 0.87
C ILE A 99 -10.76 -9.78 0.96
N VAL A 100 -10.38 -10.33 -0.20
CA VAL A 100 -9.58 -11.57 -0.28
C VAL A 100 -8.17 -11.35 0.28
N HIS A 101 -7.53 -10.22 -0.02
CA HIS A 101 -6.21 -9.88 0.51
C HIS A 101 -6.25 -9.76 2.03
N PHE A 102 -7.22 -9.04 2.56
CA PHE A 102 -7.42 -8.92 4.01
C PHE A 102 -7.56 -10.29 4.69
N GLN A 103 -8.36 -11.18 4.12
CA GLN A 103 -8.52 -12.55 4.64
C GLN A 103 -7.20 -13.31 4.62
N ARG A 104 -6.41 -13.21 3.56
CA ARG A 104 -5.11 -13.90 3.43
C ARG A 104 -4.08 -13.38 4.43
N PHE A 105 -3.96 -12.07 4.58
CA PHE A 105 -3.07 -11.49 5.59
C PHE A 105 -3.53 -11.84 7.01
N GLY A 106 -4.84 -11.83 7.27
CA GLY A 106 -5.40 -12.24 8.56
C GLY A 106 -5.11 -13.70 8.89
N GLU A 107 -5.25 -14.60 7.92
CA GLU A 107 -4.89 -16.01 8.07
C GLU A 107 -3.39 -16.18 8.32
N CYS A 108 -2.54 -15.47 7.58
CA CYS A 108 -1.10 -15.50 7.77
C CYS A 108 -0.71 -15.01 9.18
N LEU A 109 -1.29 -13.91 9.63
CA LEU A 109 -1.07 -13.38 10.98
C LEU A 109 -1.47 -14.39 12.06
N ARG A 110 -2.61 -15.05 11.91
CA ARG A 110 -3.08 -16.10 12.82
C ARG A 110 -2.08 -17.25 12.89
N LEU A 111 -1.66 -17.77 11.74
CA LEU A 111 -0.69 -18.88 11.66
C LEU A 111 0.67 -18.52 12.27
N CYS A 112 1.15 -17.29 12.04
CA CYS A 112 2.38 -16.80 12.64
C CYS A 112 2.27 -16.78 14.18
N LYS A 113 1.18 -16.23 14.73
CA LYS A 113 0.94 -16.19 16.18
C LYS A 113 0.86 -17.58 16.79
N GLU A 114 0.10 -18.50 16.18
CA GLU A 114 0.01 -19.89 16.64
C GLU A 114 1.37 -20.59 16.64
N LYS A 115 2.19 -20.35 15.61
CA LYS A 115 3.54 -20.92 15.56
C LYS A 115 4.47 -20.35 16.62
N MET A 116 4.34 -19.08 16.95
CA MET A 116 5.11 -18.43 18.02
C MET A 116 4.69 -19.01 19.37
N ASP A 117 3.40 -19.08 19.67
CA ASP A 117 2.87 -19.62 20.91
C ASP A 117 3.26 -21.09 21.11
N ALA A 118 3.16 -21.90 20.06
CA ALA A 118 3.50 -23.32 20.11
C ALA A 118 4.98 -23.59 20.44
N LYS A 119 5.87 -22.65 20.21
CA LYS A 119 7.32 -22.79 20.46
C LYS A 119 7.82 -21.99 21.64
N ASN A 120 6.98 -21.25 22.35
CA ASN A 120 7.40 -20.24 23.33
C ASN A 120 8.50 -19.30 22.76
N VAL A 121 8.50 -19.10 21.44
CA VAL A 121 9.46 -18.20 20.79
C VAL A 121 8.83 -16.83 20.78
N TYR A 122 9.19 -16.02 21.74
CA TYR A 122 9.04 -14.58 21.59
C TYR A 122 10.06 -14.12 20.57
N LEU A 123 9.65 -13.32 19.59
CA LEU A 123 10.57 -12.60 18.72
C LEU A 123 11.24 -11.50 19.55
N THR A 124 12.16 -11.90 20.39
CA THR A 124 13.00 -10.97 21.14
C THR A 124 14.22 -10.65 20.29
N ASN A 125 14.66 -9.40 20.34
CA ASN A 125 15.92 -9.03 19.73
C ASN A 125 17.04 -9.74 20.51
N PRO A 126 17.85 -10.62 19.89
CA PRO A 126 18.91 -11.37 20.59
C PRO A 126 19.88 -10.50 21.37
N ALA A 127 19.99 -9.22 21.02
CA ALA A 127 20.82 -8.25 21.75
C ALA A 127 20.29 -7.95 23.16
N PHE A 128 18.99 -8.18 23.42
CA PHE A 128 18.38 -8.01 24.75
C PHE A 128 18.37 -9.31 25.57
N ASP A 129 18.60 -10.44 24.92
CA ASP A 129 18.65 -11.76 25.56
C ASP A 129 20.09 -12.18 25.96
N ALA A 130 21.05 -11.31 25.71
CA ALA A 130 22.42 -11.57 26.20
C ALA A 130 22.41 -11.75 27.73
N PRO A 131 23.01 -12.82 28.28
CA PRO A 131 23.07 -13.01 29.72
C PRO A 131 23.63 -11.73 30.34
N THR A 132 22.93 -11.17 31.31
CA THR A 132 23.48 -10.10 32.15
C THR A 132 24.83 -10.57 32.67
N ALA A 133 25.87 -9.79 32.39
CA ALA A 133 27.23 -10.09 32.87
C ALA A 133 27.14 -10.52 34.34
N ALA A 134 27.82 -11.61 34.67
CA ALA A 134 27.86 -12.11 36.04
C ALA A 134 28.27 -10.97 36.99
N PRO A 135 27.65 -10.86 38.17
CA PRO A 135 28.03 -9.81 39.12
C PRO A 135 29.55 -9.87 39.38
N LEU A 136 30.21 -8.72 39.25
CA LEU A 136 31.59 -8.59 39.59
C LEU A 136 31.77 -9.09 41.01
N THR A 137 32.44 -10.24 41.18
CA THR A 137 32.88 -10.70 42.50
C THR A 137 33.89 -9.67 43.00
N GLN A 138 33.48 -8.91 44.00
CA GLN A 138 34.43 -8.06 44.75
C GLN A 138 35.41 -8.98 45.43
N GLY A 139 36.68 -8.91 45.00
CA GLY A 139 37.81 -9.45 45.72
C GLY A 139 38.32 -8.50 46.79
#